data_130f4ac5df7c4a01c5dd81d0825d31b5
#
_entry.id   130f4ac5df7c4a01c5dd81d0825d31b5
#
_cell.length_a   1.000
_cell.length_b   1.000
_cell.length_c   1.000
_cell.angle_alpha   90.00
_cell.angle_beta   90.00
_cell.angle_gamma   90.00
#
_symmetry.space_group_name_H-M   'P 1'
#
loop_
_entity.id
_entity.type
_entity.pdbx_description
1 polymer ?
#
loop_
_entity_poly.entity_id
_entity_poly.type
_entity_poly.pdbx_seq_one_letter_code
_entity_poly.pdbx_strand_id
1 'polypeptide(L)'
;MSIDKPSAPSALAPFRFPAFRAIWIANLASNMGSTIQAVGAAWLMTELTPSHLYIALVQASATIPIMLLGIFAGAIADNFDRRRVMLAAQSGMLIVSALLALATWIGVINPILLLCFTLAVGCGTALNAPAWQASVRLQVGHEHLPQAIALNTIAFNLARSVGPALGGLLISLTGPAIGFGLNALSYVALIIVLLRWHPEITPPKRSPMLSAIATGLRFCAQSDPVRRVLVRGFAFGLGAAGFQALLPSVVRDQLAGDELVYGLCLTGFGAGSIVAALWVGKARHRWGSETLVGGAALLFAMATFALGLSSTMTPVLAAAFIAGMCWVATMTTLNVAMQLRSPEAILGRCLSIYQAVTFGGMALGAWLFGVVADLSSLPAALAAAAGWLILSSTALRFAAPMPRRDEGRVLP
;
A
#
# COMPACT_ATOMS: atom_id res chain seq x y z
N MET A 1 -8.66 -50.03 -9.10
CA MET A 1 -9.14 -49.17 -7.98
C MET A 1 -8.64 -47.76 -8.28
N SER A 2 -9.45 -46.96 -8.97
CA SER A 2 -9.11 -45.56 -9.32
C SER A 2 -9.24 -44.75 -8.05
N ILE A 3 -8.12 -44.23 -7.55
CA ILE A 3 -8.11 -43.24 -6.47
C ILE A 3 -8.69 -41.96 -7.07
N ASP A 4 -9.96 -41.68 -6.75
CA ASP A 4 -10.58 -40.41 -7.03
C ASP A 4 -9.71 -39.30 -6.41
N LYS A 5 -9.02 -38.53 -7.26
CA LYS A 5 -8.34 -37.32 -6.79
C LYS A 5 -9.43 -36.38 -6.25
N PRO A 6 -9.35 -35.96 -4.99
CA PRO A 6 -10.32 -35.00 -4.46
C PRO A 6 -10.34 -33.80 -5.39
N SER A 7 -11.52 -33.47 -5.91
CA SER A 7 -11.73 -32.30 -6.78
C SER A 7 -11.24 -31.05 -6.04
N ALA A 8 -10.39 -30.25 -6.69
CA ALA A 8 -9.88 -29.04 -6.10
C ALA A 8 -11.04 -28.17 -5.59
N PRO A 9 -11.01 -27.67 -4.36
CA PRO A 9 -12.10 -26.90 -3.79
C PRO A 9 -12.40 -25.68 -4.66
N SER A 10 -13.69 -25.40 -4.89
CA SER A 10 -14.14 -24.26 -5.69
C SER A 10 -13.50 -22.95 -5.21
N ALA A 11 -13.13 -22.06 -6.12
CA ALA A 11 -12.57 -20.75 -5.78
C ALA A 11 -13.46 -19.91 -4.86
N LEU A 12 -14.77 -20.15 -4.87
CA LEU A 12 -15.77 -19.48 -4.04
C LEU A 12 -16.11 -20.25 -2.76
N ALA A 13 -15.49 -21.39 -2.50
CA ALA A 13 -15.74 -22.21 -1.30
C ALA A 13 -15.64 -21.44 0.03
N PRO A 14 -14.73 -20.46 0.21
CA PRO A 14 -14.67 -19.66 1.44
C PRO A 14 -15.97 -18.92 1.79
N PHE A 15 -16.80 -18.54 0.81
CA PHE A 15 -18.08 -17.88 1.08
C PHE A 15 -19.15 -18.78 1.73
N ARG A 16 -18.92 -20.09 1.83
CA ARG A 16 -19.76 -21.01 2.60
C ARG A 16 -19.62 -20.78 4.11
N PHE A 17 -18.51 -20.18 4.55
CA PHE A 17 -18.27 -19.82 5.95
C PHE A 17 -18.92 -18.46 6.24
N PRO A 18 -19.98 -18.40 7.10
CA PRO A 18 -20.70 -17.15 7.36
C PRO A 18 -19.81 -16.04 7.91
N ALA A 19 -18.84 -16.40 8.78
CA ALA A 19 -17.88 -15.46 9.33
C ALA A 19 -17.00 -14.83 8.23
N PHE A 20 -16.41 -15.66 7.35
CA PHE A 20 -15.61 -15.17 6.24
C PHE A 20 -16.41 -14.26 5.31
N ARG A 21 -17.61 -14.69 4.92
CA ARG A 21 -18.47 -13.90 4.02
C ARG A 21 -18.82 -12.54 4.61
N ALA A 22 -19.23 -12.47 5.87
CA ALA A 22 -19.59 -11.22 6.53
C ALA A 22 -18.38 -10.29 6.67
N ILE A 23 -17.23 -10.83 7.11
CA ILE A 23 -15.99 -10.08 7.27
C ILE A 23 -15.48 -9.61 5.89
N TRP A 24 -15.55 -10.44 4.85
CA TRP A 24 -15.08 -10.10 3.50
C TRP A 24 -15.87 -8.94 2.90
N ILE A 25 -17.21 -8.96 3.00
CA ILE A 25 -18.09 -7.87 2.51
C ILE A 25 -17.81 -6.57 3.27
N ALA A 26 -17.73 -6.63 4.61
CA ALA A 26 -17.46 -5.47 5.43
C ALA A 26 -16.05 -4.89 5.16
N ASN A 27 -15.06 -5.77 4.94
CA ASN A 27 -13.69 -5.35 4.60
C ASN A 27 -13.60 -4.74 3.19
N LEU A 28 -14.33 -5.26 2.21
CA LEU A 28 -14.42 -4.64 0.89
C LEU A 28 -14.99 -3.23 1.00
N ALA A 29 -16.07 -3.03 1.75
CA ALA A 29 -16.65 -1.72 1.99
C ALA A 29 -15.66 -0.78 2.71
N SER A 30 -14.93 -1.29 3.71
CA SER A 30 -13.92 -0.52 4.44
C SER A 30 -12.72 -0.14 3.54
N ASN A 31 -12.26 -1.04 2.68
CA ASN A 31 -11.21 -0.73 1.70
C ASN A 31 -11.66 0.33 0.68
N MET A 32 -12.92 0.25 0.21
CA MET A 32 -13.51 1.28 -0.66
C MET A 32 -13.58 2.63 0.05
N GLY A 33 -14.12 2.67 1.27
CA GLY A 33 -14.16 3.88 2.09
C GLY A 33 -12.78 4.50 2.31
N SER A 34 -11.78 3.67 2.62
CA SER A 34 -10.39 4.12 2.83
C SER A 34 -9.77 4.72 1.56
N THR A 35 -10.06 4.16 0.38
CA THR A 35 -9.62 4.73 -0.90
C THR A 35 -10.33 6.05 -1.21
N ILE A 36 -11.63 6.16 -0.93
CA ILE A 36 -12.40 7.41 -1.07
C ILE A 36 -11.80 8.49 -0.15
N GLN A 37 -11.52 8.15 1.11
CA GLN A 37 -10.89 9.09 2.05
C GLN A 37 -9.49 9.51 1.58
N ALA A 38 -8.69 8.60 1.04
CA ALA A 38 -7.34 8.93 0.54
C ALA A 38 -7.40 9.92 -0.63
N VAL A 39 -8.34 9.73 -1.57
CA VAL A 39 -8.60 10.69 -2.67
C VAL A 39 -9.03 12.03 -2.10
N GLY A 40 -9.99 12.05 -1.17
CA GLY A 40 -10.48 13.27 -0.54
C GLY A 40 -9.40 14.03 0.23
N ALA A 41 -8.57 13.34 0.99
CA ALA A 41 -7.50 13.98 1.75
C ALA A 41 -6.43 14.59 0.84
N ALA A 42 -6.03 13.87 -0.23
CA ALA A 42 -5.05 14.37 -1.17
C ALA A 42 -5.58 15.57 -1.96
N TRP A 43 -6.84 15.52 -2.39
CA TRP A 43 -7.45 16.63 -3.13
C TRP A 43 -7.73 17.83 -2.22
N LEU A 44 -8.36 17.62 -1.06
CA LEU A 44 -8.62 18.70 -0.09
C LEU A 44 -7.34 19.47 0.27
N MET A 45 -6.19 18.80 0.36
CA MET A 45 -4.92 19.50 0.60
C MET A 45 -4.59 20.47 -0.54
N THR A 46 -4.95 20.17 -1.79
CA THR A 46 -4.73 21.07 -2.92
C THR A 46 -5.60 22.34 -2.85
N GLU A 47 -6.75 22.26 -2.21
CA GLU A 47 -7.65 23.40 -1.98
C GLU A 47 -7.22 24.24 -0.77
N LEU A 48 -6.63 23.59 0.26
CA LEU A 48 -6.21 24.26 1.50
C LEU A 48 -4.90 25.03 1.35
N THR A 49 -4.03 24.66 0.39
CA THR A 49 -2.72 25.29 0.24
C THR A 49 -2.18 25.16 -1.19
N PRO A 50 -1.47 26.19 -1.70
CA PRO A 50 -0.74 26.09 -2.95
C PRO A 50 0.55 25.26 -2.84
N SER A 51 1.08 25.00 -1.63
CA SER A 51 2.36 24.32 -1.42
C SER A 51 2.31 22.86 -1.86
N HIS A 52 3.17 22.50 -2.79
CA HIS A 52 3.35 21.11 -3.25
C HIS A 52 3.93 20.23 -2.15
N LEU A 53 4.71 20.80 -1.22
CA LEU A 53 5.24 20.09 -0.06
C LEU A 53 4.08 19.56 0.83
N TYR A 54 3.12 20.40 1.21
CA TYR A 54 2.00 19.95 2.02
C TYR A 54 1.14 18.90 1.29
N ILE A 55 0.94 19.07 -0.02
CA ILE A 55 0.23 18.08 -0.84
C ILE A 55 0.98 16.73 -0.83
N ALA A 56 2.29 16.75 -1.03
CA ALA A 56 3.12 15.55 -0.99
C ALA A 56 3.19 14.91 0.41
N LEU A 57 3.14 15.71 1.48
CA LEU A 57 3.14 15.23 2.85
C LEU A 57 1.87 14.43 3.23
N VAL A 58 0.76 14.54 2.49
CA VAL A 58 -0.39 13.65 2.68
C VAL A 58 0.03 12.19 2.44
N GLN A 59 0.76 11.94 1.37
CA GLN A 59 1.31 10.60 1.09
C GLN A 59 2.33 10.16 2.15
N ALA A 60 3.22 11.05 2.59
CA ALA A 60 4.15 10.76 3.66
C ALA A 60 3.43 10.42 4.97
N SER A 61 2.41 11.18 5.34
CA SER A 61 1.60 10.95 6.54
C SER A 61 0.89 9.59 6.54
N ALA A 62 0.50 9.09 5.37
CA ALA A 62 -0.08 7.75 5.23
C ALA A 62 0.98 6.63 5.34
N THR A 63 2.23 6.89 4.95
CA THR A 63 3.29 5.86 4.87
C THR A 63 4.22 5.82 6.09
N ILE A 64 4.46 6.95 6.76
CA ILE A 64 5.27 7.03 7.99
C ILE A 64 4.82 6.03 9.07
N PRO A 65 3.52 5.87 9.37
CA PRO A 65 3.08 4.89 10.34
C PRO A 65 3.46 3.45 9.99
N ILE A 66 3.43 3.09 8.72
CA ILE A 66 3.84 1.75 8.26
C ILE A 66 5.34 1.56 8.51
N MET A 67 6.15 2.59 8.25
CA MET A 67 7.58 2.58 8.52
C MET A 67 7.87 2.41 10.02
N LEU A 68 7.22 3.20 10.86
CA LEU A 68 7.52 3.25 12.30
C LEU A 68 6.86 2.10 13.07
N LEU A 69 5.60 1.79 12.76
CA LEU A 69 4.78 0.85 13.52
C LEU A 69 4.72 -0.54 12.90
N GLY A 70 5.04 -0.70 11.60
CA GLY A 70 4.87 -1.97 10.90
C GLY A 70 5.60 -3.15 11.56
N ILE A 71 6.80 -2.94 12.07
CA ILE A 71 7.59 -3.96 12.77
C ILE A 71 6.93 -4.32 14.13
N PHE A 72 6.48 -3.31 14.86
CA PHE A 72 5.79 -3.49 16.15
C PHE A 72 4.40 -4.09 15.98
N ALA A 73 3.68 -3.71 14.92
CA ALA A 73 2.33 -4.20 14.62
C ALA A 73 2.30 -5.72 14.40
N GLY A 74 3.31 -6.27 13.71
CA GLY A 74 3.47 -7.71 13.57
C GLY A 74 3.62 -8.41 14.92
N ALA A 75 4.50 -7.88 15.77
CA ALA A 75 4.71 -8.42 17.12
C ALA A 75 3.48 -8.29 18.03
N ILE A 76 2.69 -7.22 17.88
CA ILE A 76 1.41 -7.04 18.58
C ILE A 76 0.41 -8.09 18.09
N ALA A 77 0.29 -8.32 16.78
CA ALA A 77 -0.61 -9.32 16.20
C ALA A 77 -0.27 -10.76 16.63
N ASP A 78 0.99 -11.04 16.94
CA ASP A 78 1.44 -12.34 17.43
C ASP A 78 1.22 -12.53 18.94
N ASN A 79 1.27 -11.45 19.75
CA ASN A 79 1.22 -11.50 21.20
C ASN A 79 -0.18 -11.21 21.80
N PHE A 80 -1.07 -10.62 21.02
CA PHE A 80 -2.42 -10.25 21.46
C PHE A 80 -3.50 -10.92 20.62
N ASP A 81 -4.72 -10.96 21.17
CA ASP A 81 -5.90 -11.42 20.45
C ASP A 81 -6.13 -10.54 19.19
N ARG A 82 -6.00 -11.17 18.02
CA ARG A 82 -6.12 -10.52 16.71
C ARG A 82 -7.43 -9.77 16.53
N ARG A 83 -8.55 -10.35 17.01
CA ARG A 83 -9.87 -9.70 16.99
C ARG A 83 -9.87 -8.41 17.81
N ARG A 84 -9.27 -8.41 19.01
CA ARG A 84 -9.17 -7.20 19.86
C ARG A 84 -8.29 -6.14 19.22
N VAL A 85 -7.16 -6.53 18.64
CA VAL A 85 -6.27 -5.60 17.90
C VAL A 85 -7.02 -4.96 16.73
N MET A 86 -7.74 -5.76 15.93
CA MET A 86 -8.55 -5.26 14.83
C MET A 86 -9.66 -4.32 15.31
N LEU A 87 -10.39 -4.67 16.37
CA LEU A 87 -11.43 -3.83 16.96
C LEU A 87 -10.87 -2.49 17.45
N ALA A 88 -9.75 -2.50 18.15
CA ALA A 88 -9.10 -1.27 18.62
C ALA A 88 -8.65 -0.37 17.45
N ALA A 89 -8.01 -0.95 16.43
CA ALA A 89 -7.59 -0.22 15.25
C ALA A 89 -8.78 0.36 14.46
N GLN A 90 -9.83 -0.43 14.21
CA GLN A 90 -11.02 0.01 13.48
C GLN A 90 -11.79 1.08 14.26
N SER A 91 -11.91 0.95 15.59
CA SER A 91 -12.56 1.97 16.43
C SER A 91 -11.77 3.27 16.44
N GLY A 92 -10.45 3.20 16.51
CA GLY A 92 -9.58 4.38 16.39
C GLY A 92 -9.74 5.07 15.05
N MET A 93 -9.72 4.31 13.94
CA MET A 93 -9.92 4.85 12.59
C MET A 93 -11.33 5.44 12.41
N LEU A 94 -12.36 4.82 12.97
CA LEU A 94 -13.73 5.38 12.98
C LEU A 94 -13.75 6.76 13.65
N ILE A 95 -13.23 6.87 14.86
CA ILE A 95 -13.23 8.14 15.61
C ILE A 95 -12.47 9.21 14.83
N VAL A 96 -11.28 8.90 14.35
CA VAL A 96 -10.42 9.83 13.61
C VAL A 96 -11.11 10.28 12.30
N SER A 97 -11.70 9.35 11.54
CA SER A 97 -12.39 9.69 10.27
C SER A 97 -13.68 10.48 10.51
N ALA A 98 -14.43 10.17 11.58
CA ALA A 98 -15.61 10.94 11.96
C ALA A 98 -15.26 12.37 12.38
N LEU A 99 -14.18 12.53 13.16
CA LEU A 99 -13.68 13.86 13.54
C LEU A 99 -13.14 14.63 12.35
N LEU A 100 -12.46 13.96 11.41
CA LEU A 100 -12.02 14.57 10.14
C LEU A 100 -13.21 15.04 9.31
N ALA A 101 -14.26 14.21 9.18
CA ALA A 101 -15.49 14.57 8.47
C ALA A 101 -16.16 15.78 9.11
N LEU A 102 -16.29 15.81 10.42
CA LEU A 102 -16.87 16.91 11.18
C LEU A 102 -16.04 18.19 11.03
N ALA A 103 -14.71 18.10 11.23
CA ALA A 103 -13.82 19.26 11.10
C ALA A 103 -13.87 19.88 9.69
N THR A 104 -13.98 19.02 8.67
CA THR A 104 -14.13 19.46 7.27
C THR A 104 -15.51 20.10 7.04
N TRP A 105 -16.56 19.49 7.57
CA TRP A 105 -17.95 20.00 7.44
C TRP A 105 -18.14 21.39 8.04
N ILE A 106 -17.58 21.62 9.24
CA ILE A 106 -17.69 22.93 9.93
C ILE A 106 -16.62 23.94 9.48
N GLY A 107 -15.74 23.57 8.53
CA GLY A 107 -14.76 24.48 7.93
C GLY A 107 -13.55 24.85 8.79
N VAL A 108 -13.26 24.07 9.87
CA VAL A 108 -12.09 24.33 10.74
C VAL A 108 -10.83 23.56 10.30
N ILE A 109 -10.94 22.77 9.23
CA ILE A 109 -9.81 21.99 8.72
C ILE A 109 -8.73 22.92 8.16
N ASN A 110 -7.47 22.57 8.41
CA ASN A 110 -6.31 23.27 7.86
C ASN A 110 -5.25 22.22 7.46
N PRO A 111 -4.19 22.60 6.72
CA PRO A 111 -3.19 21.65 6.22
C PRO A 111 -2.57 20.78 7.30
N ILE A 112 -2.19 21.36 8.45
CA ILE A 112 -1.54 20.61 9.54
C ILE A 112 -2.53 19.63 10.17
N LEU A 113 -3.75 20.05 10.42
CA LEU A 113 -4.79 19.20 11.01
C LEU A 113 -5.14 18.03 10.09
N LEU A 114 -5.21 18.26 8.77
CA LEU A 114 -5.42 17.21 7.79
C LEU A 114 -4.28 16.17 7.80
N LEU A 115 -3.03 16.63 7.88
CA LEU A 115 -1.87 15.73 8.01
C LEU A 115 -1.93 14.90 9.30
N CYS A 116 -2.30 15.52 10.44
CA CYS A 116 -2.47 14.83 11.71
C CYS A 116 -3.55 13.73 11.63
N PHE A 117 -4.70 14.02 11.03
CA PHE A 117 -5.76 13.03 10.83
C PHE A 117 -5.31 11.90 9.89
N THR A 118 -4.65 12.23 8.79
CA THR A 118 -4.13 11.22 7.84
C THR A 118 -3.09 10.32 8.51
N LEU A 119 -2.18 10.89 9.31
CA LEU A 119 -1.21 10.15 10.10
C LEU A 119 -1.89 9.20 11.10
N ALA A 120 -2.91 9.69 11.81
CA ALA A 120 -3.64 8.89 12.80
C ALA A 120 -4.39 7.72 12.16
N VAL A 121 -5.03 7.91 10.99
CA VAL A 121 -5.64 6.80 10.21
C VAL A 121 -4.57 5.83 9.73
N GLY A 122 -3.42 6.34 9.29
CA GLY A 122 -2.25 5.53 8.92
C GLY A 122 -1.75 4.64 10.05
N CYS A 123 -1.73 5.14 11.30
CA CYS A 123 -1.40 4.34 12.49
C CYS A 123 -2.38 3.18 12.69
N GLY A 124 -3.69 3.45 12.57
CA GLY A 124 -4.70 2.40 12.64
C GLY A 124 -4.53 1.35 11.54
N THR A 125 -4.26 1.78 10.33
CA THR A 125 -4.01 0.89 9.19
C THR A 125 -2.78 0.01 9.40
N ALA A 126 -1.67 0.59 9.87
CA ALA A 126 -0.43 -0.14 10.16
C ALA A 126 -0.62 -1.21 11.24
N LEU A 127 -1.41 -0.92 12.28
CA LEU A 127 -1.73 -1.88 13.36
C LEU A 127 -2.71 -2.97 12.89
N ASN A 128 -3.69 -2.61 12.06
CA ASN A 128 -4.72 -3.54 11.58
C ASN A 128 -4.17 -4.59 10.61
N ALA A 129 -3.25 -4.23 9.71
CA ALA A 129 -2.86 -5.06 8.58
C ALA A 129 -2.31 -6.45 8.96
N PRO A 130 -1.34 -6.62 9.90
CA PRO A 130 -0.85 -7.94 10.26
C PRO A 130 -1.89 -8.76 11.04
N ALA A 131 -2.69 -8.13 11.91
CA ALA A 131 -3.76 -8.80 12.64
C ALA A 131 -4.84 -9.33 11.68
N TRP A 132 -5.21 -8.54 10.67
CA TRP A 132 -6.09 -8.93 9.58
C TRP A 132 -5.57 -10.16 8.82
N GLN A 133 -4.35 -10.10 8.30
CA GLN A 133 -3.75 -11.19 7.54
C GLN A 133 -3.70 -12.49 8.34
N ALA A 134 -3.32 -12.42 9.62
CA ALA A 134 -3.25 -13.57 10.49
C ALA A 134 -4.65 -14.13 10.88
N SER A 135 -5.71 -13.30 10.83
CA SER A 135 -7.08 -13.70 11.19
C SER A 135 -7.76 -14.57 10.13
N VAL A 136 -7.33 -14.50 8.86
CA VAL A 136 -7.97 -15.23 7.74
C VAL A 136 -8.01 -16.74 8.00
N ARG A 137 -6.94 -17.29 8.58
CA ARG A 137 -6.87 -18.71 8.95
C ARG A 137 -7.95 -19.13 9.96
N LEU A 138 -8.35 -18.22 10.85
CA LEU A 138 -9.41 -18.48 11.85
C LEU A 138 -10.81 -18.40 11.26
N GLN A 139 -10.96 -17.88 10.04
CA GLN A 139 -12.24 -17.68 9.38
C GLN A 139 -12.65 -18.88 8.51
N VAL A 140 -11.69 -19.62 7.91
CA VAL A 140 -11.99 -20.64 6.89
C VAL A 140 -11.30 -21.99 7.10
N GLY A 141 -10.44 -22.14 8.09
CA GLY A 141 -9.61 -23.34 8.25
C GLY A 141 -8.50 -23.47 7.19
N HIS A 142 -7.67 -24.52 7.34
CA HIS A 142 -6.47 -24.69 6.50
C HIS A 142 -6.77 -25.04 5.04
N GLU A 143 -7.80 -25.85 4.79
CA GLU A 143 -8.10 -26.35 3.43
C GLU A 143 -8.54 -25.27 2.45
N HIS A 144 -9.19 -24.22 2.95
CA HIS A 144 -9.73 -23.12 2.15
C HIS A 144 -8.90 -21.83 2.23
N LEU A 145 -7.77 -21.87 2.96
CA LEU A 145 -6.91 -20.69 3.18
C LEU A 145 -6.37 -20.07 1.88
N PRO A 146 -5.88 -20.84 0.90
CA PRO A 146 -5.38 -20.26 -0.36
C PRO A 146 -6.47 -19.51 -1.14
N GLN A 147 -7.70 -20.06 -1.20
CA GLN A 147 -8.82 -19.41 -1.87
C GLN A 147 -9.28 -18.16 -1.12
N ALA A 148 -9.28 -18.18 0.21
CA ALA A 148 -9.64 -17.03 1.04
C ALA A 148 -8.62 -15.88 0.85
N ILE A 149 -7.33 -16.18 0.79
CA ILE A 149 -6.28 -15.19 0.49
C ILE A 149 -6.48 -14.61 -0.90
N ALA A 150 -6.78 -15.46 -1.90
CA ALA A 150 -7.03 -15.00 -3.26
C ALA A 150 -8.25 -14.06 -3.33
N LEU A 151 -9.35 -14.39 -2.67
CA LEU A 151 -10.54 -13.54 -2.58
C LEU A 151 -10.27 -12.21 -1.89
N ASN A 152 -9.49 -12.20 -0.80
CA ASN A 152 -9.08 -10.97 -0.13
C ASN A 152 -8.20 -10.10 -1.03
N THR A 153 -7.31 -10.71 -1.81
CA THR A 153 -6.48 -10.00 -2.80
C THR A 153 -7.36 -9.37 -3.89
N ILE A 154 -8.39 -10.08 -4.36
CA ILE A 154 -9.36 -9.54 -5.34
C ILE A 154 -10.10 -8.35 -4.74
N ALA A 155 -10.62 -8.45 -3.51
CA ALA A 155 -11.30 -7.35 -2.83
C ALA A 155 -10.42 -6.10 -2.70
N PHE A 156 -9.17 -6.29 -2.27
CA PHE A 156 -8.18 -5.20 -2.14
C PHE A 156 -7.88 -4.53 -3.49
N ASN A 157 -7.63 -5.32 -4.55
CA ASN A 157 -7.36 -4.78 -5.88
C ASN A 157 -8.59 -4.10 -6.51
N LEU A 158 -9.79 -4.63 -6.26
CA LEU A 158 -11.04 -4.01 -6.70
C LEU A 158 -11.23 -2.64 -6.06
N ALA A 159 -11.05 -2.55 -4.73
CA ALA A 159 -11.13 -1.28 -4.01
C ALA A 159 -10.08 -0.28 -4.52
N ARG A 160 -8.85 -0.74 -4.76
CA ARG A 160 -7.76 0.11 -5.24
C ARG A 160 -7.96 0.62 -6.68
N SER A 161 -8.67 -0.13 -7.52
CA SER A 161 -8.88 0.24 -8.93
C SER A 161 -10.16 1.05 -9.14
N VAL A 162 -11.25 0.67 -8.48
CA VAL A 162 -12.56 1.31 -8.66
C VAL A 162 -12.79 2.40 -7.62
N GLY A 163 -12.25 2.23 -6.42
CA GLY A 163 -12.41 3.14 -5.30
C GLY A 163 -12.04 4.60 -5.62
N PRO A 164 -10.90 4.87 -6.25
CA PRO A 164 -10.52 6.24 -6.57
C PRO A 164 -11.47 6.93 -7.54
N ALA A 165 -11.98 6.25 -8.58
CA ALA A 165 -12.96 6.84 -9.50
C ALA A 165 -14.28 7.16 -8.78
N LEU A 166 -14.78 6.21 -7.97
CA LEU A 166 -15.96 6.44 -7.15
C LEU A 166 -15.72 7.55 -6.12
N GLY A 167 -14.52 7.59 -5.55
CA GLY A 167 -14.11 8.65 -4.62
C GLY A 167 -14.08 10.02 -5.27
N GLY A 168 -13.42 10.15 -6.42
CA GLY A 168 -13.40 11.40 -7.18
C GLY A 168 -14.80 11.86 -7.57
N LEU A 169 -15.63 10.95 -8.11
CA LEU A 169 -17.02 11.28 -8.46
C LEU A 169 -17.85 11.68 -7.23
N LEU A 170 -17.75 10.93 -6.13
CA LEU A 170 -18.50 11.25 -4.91
C LEU A 170 -18.10 12.62 -4.37
N ILE A 171 -16.80 12.88 -4.28
CA ILE A 171 -16.26 14.11 -3.70
C ILE A 171 -16.60 15.31 -4.59
N SER A 172 -16.55 15.18 -5.92
CA SER A 172 -16.95 16.25 -6.83
C SER A 172 -18.44 16.62 -6.73
N LEU A 173 -19.30 15.65 -6.37
CA LEU A 173 -20.73 15.88 -6.21
C LEU A 173 -21.13 16.37 -4.81
N THR A 174 -20.41 15.98 -3.77
CA THR A 174 -20.85 16.13 -2.38
C THR A 174 -19.83 16.79 -1.45
N GLY A 175 -18.61 16.99 -1.94
CA GLY A 175 -17.48 17.49 -1.17
C GLY A 175 -16.77 16.41 -0.32
N PRO A 176 -15.54 16.71 0.16
CA PRO A 176 -14.69 15.74 0.85
C PRO A 176 -15.23 15.31 2.21
N ALA A 177 -15.99 16.15 2.92
CA ALA A 177 -16.56 15.84 4.24
C ALA A 177 -17.47 14.60 4.20
N ILE A 178 -18.31 14.47 3.16
CA ILE A 178 -19.19 13.30 2.99
C ILE A 178 -18.37 12.05 2.67
N GLY A 179 -17.32 12.17 1.85
CA GLY A 179 -16.39 11.07 1.59
C GLY A 179 -15.73 10.52 2.87
N PHE A 180 -15.30 11.41 3.77
CA PHE A 180 -14.74 11.03 5.08
C PHE A 180 -15.79 10.40 5.99
N GLY A 181 -17.02 10.94 6.00
CA GLY A 181 -18.15 10.38 6.74
C GLY A 181 -18.54 8.97 6.27
N LEU A 182 -18.53 8.74 4.95
CA LEU A 182 -18.80 7.43 4.38
C LEU A 182 -17.72 6.41 4.76
N ASN A 183 -16.46 6.83 4.79
CA ASN A 183 -15.39 5.96 5.30
C ASN A 183 -15.57 5.65 6.79
N ALA A 184 -15.91 6.64 7.62
CA ALA A 184 -16.22 6.41 9.02
C ALA A 184 -17.36 5.37 9.18
N LEU A 185 -18.42 5.50 8.38
CA LEU A 185 -19.53 4.53 8.38
C LEU A 185 -19.09 3.11 7.96
N SER A 186 -18.16 3.00 7.02
CA SER A 186 -17.61 1.70 6.60
C SER A 186 -16.91 0.96 7.73
N TYR A 187 -16.22 1.67 8.62
CA TYR A 187 -15.61 1.08 9.82
C TYR A 187 -16.67 0.55 10.80
N VAL A 188 -17.82 1.22 10.94
CA VAL A 188 -18.93 0.74 11.79
C VAL A 188 -19.38 -0.64 11.32
N ALA A 189 -19.58 -0.85 10.01
CA ALA A 189 -19.97 -2.14 9.46
C ALA A 189 -18.97 -3.24 9.84
N LEU A 190 -17.68 -2.97 9.69
CA LEU A 190 -16.63 -3.93 10.03
C LEU A 190 -16.54 -4.20 11.54
N ILE A 191 -16.69 -3.17 12.38
CA ILE A 191 -16.72 -3.31 13.86
C ILE A 191 -17.89 -4.20 14.27
N ILE A 192 -19.10 -3.99 13.73
CA ILE A 192 -20.28 -4.81 14.06
C ILE A 192 -20.03 -6.28 13.71
N VAL A 193 -19.45 -6.55 12.53
CA VAL A 193 -19.14 -7.92 12.11
C VAL A 193 -18.07 -8.54 13.02
N LEU A 194 -17.02 -7.80 13.39
CA LEU A 194 -15.98 -8.27 14.31
C LEU A 194 -16.50 -8.52 15.72
N LEU A 195 -17.47 -7.72 16.20
CA LEU A 195 -18.11 -7.93 17.51
C LEU A 195 -18.94 -9.21 17.53
N ARG A 196 -19.58 -9.57 16.41
CA ARG A 196 -20.36 -10.80 16.27
C ARG A 196 -19.50 -12.04 15.99
N TRP A 197 -18.25 -11.85 15.56
CA TRP A 197 -17.35 -12.96 15.28
C TRP A 197 -16.61 -13.39 16.54
N HIS A 198 -16.82 -14.64 16.97
CA HIS A 198 -16.21 -15.23 18.16
C HIS A 198 -15.34 -16.44 17.73
N PRO A 199 -14.08 -16.21 17.29
CA PRO A 199 -13.19 -17.31 16.97
C PRO A 199 -12.79 -18.09 18.22
N GLU A 200 -12.59 -19.41 18.08
CA GLU A 200 -11.88 -20.18 19.10
C GLU A 200 -10.42 -19.78 19.11
N ILE A 201 -10.01 -19.12 20.19
CA ILE A 201 -8.65 -18.57 20.32
C ILE A 201 -7.82 -19.48 21.21
N THR A 202 -6.80 -20.10 20.64
CA THR A 202 -5.67 -20.63 21.45
C THR A 202 -4.88 -19.44 21.97
N PRO A 203 -4.66 -19.34 23.31
CA PRO A 203 -3.88 -18.22 23.86
C PRO A 203 -2.53 -18.09 23.15
N PRO A 204 -2.16 -16.90 22.67
CA PRO A 204 -0.89 -16.73 21.98
C PRO A 204 0.27 -17.03 22.94
N LYS A 205 1.25 -17.81 22.47
CA LYS A 205 2.52 -17.97 23.21
C LYS A 205 3.25 -16.63 23.15
N ARG A 206 3.25 -15.92 24.27
CA ARG A 206 3.95 -14.63 24.39
C ARG A 206 5.45 -14.84 24.16
N SER A 207 5.99 -14.19 23.13
CA SER A 207 7.43 -14.14 22.87
C SER A 207 7.98 -12.76 23.23
N PRO A 208 9.24 -12.65 23.72
CA PRO A 208 9.84 -11.35 24.00
C PRO A 208 9.92 -10.52 22.70
N MET A 209 9.09 -9.48 22.62
CA MET A 209 8.88 -8.68 21.40
C MET A 209 10.18 -8.03 20.91
N LEU A 210 10.95 -7.42 21.82
CA LEU A 210 12.18 -6.72 21.48
C LEU A 210 13.29 -7.68 20.97
N SER A 211 13.44 -8.85 21.56
CA SER A 211 14.42 -9.85 21.10
C SER A 211 14.04 -10.40 19.74
N ALA A 212 12.75 -10.57 19.47
CA ALA A 212 12.24 -11.00 18.19
C ALA A 212 12.52 -9.96 17.08
N ILE A 213 12.30 -8.69 17.35
CA ILE A 213 12.62 -7.58 16.44
C ILE A 213 14.13 -7.50 16.20
N ALA A 214 14.93 -7.55 17.28
CA ALA A 214 16.39 -7.49 17.19
C ALA A 214 16.96 -8.64 16.32
N THR A 215 16.41 -9.86 16.43
CA THR A 215 16.81 -10.99 15.59
C THR A 215 16.53 -10.73 14.10
N GLY A 216 15.34 -10.21 13.76
CA GLY A 216 15.00 -9.85 12.39
C GLY A 216 15.92 -8.77 11.82
N LEU A 217 16.16 -7.68 12.58
CA LEU A 217 17.04 -6.57 12.19
C LEU A 217 18.48 -7.05 11.98
N ARG A 218 19.01 -7.86 12.93
CA ARG A 218 20.37 -8.42 12.82
C ARG A 218 20.51 -9.28 11.57
N PHE A 219 19.55 -10.17 11.31
CA PHE A 219 19.56 -11.00 10.11
C PHE A 219 19.52 -10.15 8.84
N CYS A 220 18.61 -9.19 8.75
CA CYS A 220 18.49 -8.28 7.59
C CYS A 220 19.77 -7.45 7.36
N ALA A 221 20.45 -7.04 8.42
CA ALA A 221 21.71 -6.29 8.33
C ALA A 221 22.90 -7.16 7.91
N GLN A 222 22.93 -8.44 8.32
CA GLN A 222 24.04 -9.36 8.07
C GLN A 222 23.91 -10.13 6.76
N SER A 223 22.70 -10.36 6.27
CA SER A 223 22.45 -11.10 5.04
C SER A 223 22.57 -10.20 3.81
N ASP A 224 23.67 -10.35 3.04
CA ASP A 224 23.89 -9.61 1.80
C ASP A 224 22.75 -9.74 0.78
N PRO A 225 22.17 -10.95 0.51
CA PRO A 225 21.06 -11.08 -0.41
C PRO A 225 19.80 -10.31 0.03
N VAL A 226 19.53 -10.27 1.34
CA VAL A 226 18.39 -9.55 1.91
C VAL A 226 18.65 -8.03 1.88
N ARG A 227 19.84 -7.59 2.26
CA ARG A 227 20.23 -6.17 2.24
C ARG A 227 20.10 -5.57 0.85
N ARG A 228 20.47 -6.31 -0.22
CA ARG A 228 20.30 -5.88 -1.61
C ARG A 228 18.81 -5.62 -1.97
N VAL A 229 17.92 -6.49 -1.52
CA VAL A 229 16.46 -6.29 -1.71
C VAL A 229 15.98 -5.06 -0.96
N LEU A 230 16.43 -4.85 0.28
CA LEU A 230 16.04 -3.68 1.09
C LEU A 230 16.49 -2.37 0.45
N VAL A 231 17.75 -2.29 -0.01
CA VAL A 231 18.28 -1.10 -0.67
C VAL A 231 17.50 -0.78 -1.96
N ARG A 232 17.16 -1.79 -2.74
CA ARG A 232 16.34 -1.61 -3.96
C ARG A 232 14.91 -1.19 -3.63
N GLY A 233 14.30 -1.76 -2.58
CA GLY A 233 12.97 -1.36 -2.11
C GLY A 233 12.95 0.10 -1.67
N PHE A 234 13.95 0.51 -0.89
CA PHE A 234 14.11 1.91 -0.46
C PHE A 234 14.29 2.85 -1.66
N ALA A 235 15.24 2.54 -2.56
CA ALA A 235 15.56 3.40 -3.70
C ALA A 235 14.37 3.56 -4.66
N PHE A 236 13.65 2.45 -4.93
CA PHE A 236 12.45 2.51 -5.75
C PHE A 236 11.32 3.25 -5.05
N GLY A 237 11.09 2.99 -3.76
CA GLY A 237 10.07 3.68 -2.96
C GLY A 237 10.29 5.19 -2.95
N LEU A 238 11.55 5.62 -2.76
CA LEU A 238 11.90 7.04 -2.77
C LEU A 238 11.55 7.69 -4.11
N GLY A 239 11.99 7.13 -5.23
CA GLY A 239 11.71 7.72 -6.56
C GLY A 239 10.24 7.64 -6.96
N ALA A 240 9.57 6.52 -6.67
CA ALA A 240 8.15 6.34 -6.99
C ALA A 240 7.22 7.29 -6.22
N ALA A 241 7.65 7.76 -5.05
CA ALA A 241 6.92 8.76 -4.28
C ALA A 241 6.73 10.08 -5.04
N GLY A 242 7.68 10.48 -5.89
CA GLY A 242 7.55 11.67 -6.72
C GLY A 242 6.30 11.63 -7.61
N PHE A 243 6.03 10.50 -8.25
CA PHE A 243 4.81 10.31 -9.04
C PHE A 243 3.55 10.35 -8.17
N GLN A 244 3.50 9.52 -7.11
CA GLN A 244 2.29 9.34 -6.33
C GLN A 244 1.93 10.57 -5.48
N ALA A 245 2.94 11.21 -4.88
CA ALA A 245 2.74 12.34 -3.99
C ALA A 245 2.45 13.66 -4.72
N LEU A 246 2.96 13.83 -5.94
CA LEU A 246 2.76 15.05 -6.72
C LEU A 246 1.65 14.95 -7.77
N LEU A 247 1.04 13.78 -7.98
CA LEU A 247 -0.06 13.59 -8.92
C LEU A 247 -1.24 14.54 -8.68
N PRO A 248 -1.68 14.83 -7.43
CA PRO A 248 -2.75 15.81 -7.20
C PRO A 248 -2.36 17.22 -7.67
N SER A 249 -1.09 17.62 -7.44
CA SER A 249 -0.56 18.90 -7.93
C SER A 249 -0.54 18.99 -9.45
N VAL A 250 -0.16 17.90 -10.14
CA VAL A 250 -0.19 17.85 -11.61
C VAL A 250 -1.60 18.02 -12.13
N VAL A 251 -2.59 17.34 -11.53
CA VAL A 251 -3.99 17.46 -11.95
C VAL A 251 -4.50 18.88 -11.73
N ARG A 252 -4.22 19.51 -10.58
CA ARG A 252 -4.62 20.89 -10.30
C ARG A 252 -3.93 21.89 -11.21
N ASP A 253 -2.59 21.86 -11.29
CA ASP A 253 -1.80 22.98 -11.83
C ASP A 253 -1.52 22.85 -13.34
N GLN A 254 -1.37 21.62 -13.87
CA GLN A 254 -1.06 21.41 -15.28
C GLN A 254 -2.29 21.05 -16.12
N LEU A 255 -3.24 20.31 -15.53
CA LEU A 255 -4.46 19.92 -16.24
C LEU A 255 -5.64 20.84 -15.95
N ALA A 256 -5.54 21.75 -14.95
CA ALA A 256 -6.68 22.52 -14.42
C ALA A 256 -7.90 21.60 -14.15
N GLY A 257 -7.60 20.37 -13.67
CA GLY A 257 -8.59 19.32 -13.42
C GLY A 257 -9.17 19.41 -12.02
N ASP A 258 -10.14 18.55 -11.76
CA ASP A 258 -10.90 18.43 -10.53
C ASP A 258 -10.65 17.08 -9.82
N GLU A 259 -11.40 16.80 -8.76
CA GLU A 259 -11.37 15.56 -7.99
C GLU A 259 -11.66 14.33 -8.85
N LEU A 260 -12.54 14.47 -9.84
CA LEU A 260 -12.90 13.39 -10.74
C LEU A 260 -11.71 13.03 -11.64
N VAL A 261 -11.04 14.04 -12.20
CA VAL A 261 -9.83 13.83 -13.03
C VAL A 261 -8.73 13.15 -12.20
N TYR A 262 -8.53 13.59 -10.95
CA TYR A 262 -7.58 12.94 -10.05
C TYR A 262 -7.98 11.49 -9.75
N GLY A 263 -9.24 11.23 -9.46
CA GLY A 263 -9.78 9.88 -9.24
C GLY A 263 -9.59 8.97 -10.46
N LEU A 264 -9.79 9.50 -11.68
CA LEU A 264 -9.57 8.77 -12.92
C LEU A 264 -8.09 8.44 -13.15
N CYS A 265 -7.17 9.35 -12.82
CA CYS A 265 -5.72 9.08 -12.89
C CYS A 265 -5.32 7.94 -11.94
N LEU A 266 -5.83 7.93 -10.70
CA LEU A 266 -5.60 6.83 -9.75
C LEU A 266 -6.25 5.52 -10.20
N THR A 267 -7.40 5.58 -10.86
CA THR A 267 -8.05 4.41 -11.47
C THR A 267 -7.20 3.84 -12.60
N GLY A 268 -6.61 4.70 -13.44
CA GLY A 268 -5.64 4.29 -14.45
C GLY A 268 -4.45 3.55 -13.83
N PHE A 269 -3.90 4.10 -12.73
CA PHE A 269 -2.83 3.45 -11.97
C PHE A 269 -3.29 2.08 -11.40
N GLY A 270 -4.50 2.00 -10.85
CA GLY A 270 -5.09 0.76 -10.36
C GLY A 270 -5.28 -0.29 -11.46
N ALA A 271 -5.78 0.12 -12.62
CA ALA A 271 -5.97 -0.75 -13.78
C ALA A 271 -4.62 -1.33 -14.28
N GLY A 272 -3.60 -0.50 -14.39
CA GLY A 272 -2.24 -0.94 -14.70
C GLY A 272 -1.71 -1.95 -13.67
N SER A 273 -1.98 -1.72 -12.40
CA SER A 273 -1.62 -2.61 -11.30
C SER A 273 -2.25 -4.00 -11.45
N ILE A 274 -3.54 -4.07 -11.84
CA ILE A 274 -4.24 -5.35 -12.09
C ILE A 274 -3.59 -6.07 -13.29
N VAL A 275 -3.36 -5.36 -14.39
CA VAL A 275 -2.72 -5.95 -15.57
C VAL A 275 -1.38 -6.57 -15.21
N ALA A 276 -0.54 -5.85 -14.45
CA ALA A 276 0.75 -6.38 -14.00
C ALA A 276 0.60 -7.63 -13.12
N ALA A 277 -0.36 -7.65 -12.20
CA ALA A 277 -0.58 -8.77 -11.30
C ALA A 277 -0.84 -10.09 -12.04
N LEU A 278 -1.45 -10.03 -13.23
CA LEU A 278 -1.77 -11.21 -14.05
C LEU A 278 -0.55 -11.84 -14.72
N TRP A 279 0.50 -11.07 -15.01
CA TRP A 279 1.65 -11.58 -15.78
C TRP A 279 2.98 -11.50 -15.03
N VAL A 280 3.08 -10.75 -13.94
CA VAL A 280 4.36 -10.53 -13.23
C VAL A 280 5.06 -11.83 -12.83
N GLY A 281 4.31 -12.86 -12.42
CA GLY A 281 4.86 -14.17 -12.08
C GLY A 281 5.56 -14.85 -13.27
N LYS A 282 4.90 -14.86 -14.45
CA LYS A 282 5.46 -15.40 -15.69
C LYS A 282 6.67 -14.58 -16.17
N ALA A 283 6.57 -13.25 -16.10
CA ALA A 283 7.64 -12.33 -16.48
C ALA A 283 8.89 -12.54 -15.60
N ARG A 284 8.71 -12.63 -14.28
CA ARG A 284 9.81 -12.90 -13.33
C ARG A 284 10.49 -14.23 -13.61
N HIS A 285 9.71 -15.28 -13.88
CA HIS A 285 10.27 -16.59 -14.24
C HIS A 285 11.08 -16.54 -15.53
N ARG A 286 10.58 -15.82 -16.55
CA ARG A 286 11.23 -15.73 -17.87
C ARG A 286 12.47 -14.84 -17.87
N TRP A 287 12.36 -13.61 -17.30
CA TRP A 287 13.41 -12.60 -17.41
C TRP A 287 14.29 -12.51 -16.15
N GLY A 288 13.82 -13.04 -15.01
CA GLY A 288 14.49 -12.94 -13.69
C GLY A 288 14.13 -11.66 -12.96
N SER A 289 14.36 -11.69 -11.63
CA SER A 289 14.03 -10.57 -10.74
C SER A 289 14.82 -9.31 -11.06
N GLU A 290 16.12 -9.44 -11.40
CA GLU A 290 17.00 -8.32 -11.75
C GLU A 290 16.48 -7.50 -12.94
N THR A 291 16.22 -8.19 -14.06
CA THR A 291 15.78 -7.55 -15.31
C THR A 291 14.39 -6.93 -15.14
N LEU A 292 13.49 -7.63 -14.44
CA LEU A 292 12.13 -7.14 -14.23
C LEU A 292 12.09 -5.90 -13.36
N VAL A 293 12.80 -5.88 -12.23
CA VAL A 293 12.87 -4.72 -11.33
C VAL A 293 13.55 -3.54 -12.01
N GLY A 294 14.68 -3.77 -12.69
CA GLY A 294 15.41 -2.71 -13.40
C GLY A 294 14.59 -2.11 -14.54
N GLY A 295 13.99 -2.96 -15.39
CA GLY A 295 13.14 -2.51 -16.50
C GLY A 295 11.88 -1.77 -16.04
N ALA A 296 11.22 -2.28 -15.00
CA ALA A 296 10.05 -1.64 -14.41
C ALA A 296 10.40 -0.27 -13.78
N ALA A 297 11.55 -0.15 -13.10
CA ALA A 297 11.99 1.12 -12.54
C ALA A 297 12.29 2.16 -13.63
N LEU A 298 12.94 1.76 -14.73
CA LEU A 298 13.21 2.66 -15.87
C LEU A 298 11.90 3.10 -16.55
N LEU A 299 10.96 2.18 -16.75
CA LEU A 299 9.67 2.50 -17.36
C LEU A 299 8.82 3.38 -16.43
N PHE A 300 8.89 3.17 -15.10
CA PHE A 300 8.29 4.06 -14.12
C PHE A 300 8.91 5.46 -14.17
N ALA A 301 10.24 5.56 -14.33
CA ALA A 301 10.94 6.84 -14.50
C ALA A 301 10.45 7.59 -15.74
N MET A 302 10.30 6.89 -16.86
CA MET A 302 9.73 7.48 -18.10
C MET A 302 8.31 7.98 -17.90
N ALA A 303 7.45 7.22 -17.21
CA ALA A 303 6.10 7.64 -16.87
C ALA A 303 6.10 8.87 -15.94
N THR A 304 7.01 8.94 -14.96
CA THR A 304 7.15 10.08 -14.05
C THR A 304 7.64 11.32 -14.81
N PHE A 305 8.59 11.17 -15.70
CA PHE A 305 9.08 12.26 -16.54
C PHE A 305 7.99 12.79 -17.49
N ALA A 306 7.27 11.86 -18.16
CA ALA A 306 6.15 12.19 -19.04
C ALA A 306 5.03 12.94 -18.28
N LEU A 307 4.75 12.55 -17.04
CA LEU A 307 3.80 13.24 -16.18
C LEU A 307 4.17 14.72 -16.00
N GLY A 308 5.46 15.02 -15.79
CA GLY A 308 5.94 16.40 -15.60
C GLY A 308 5.84 17.29 -16.83
N LEU A 309 5.79 16.70 -18.03
CA LEU A 309 5.71 17.42 -19.30
C LEU A 309 4.26 17.50 -19.85
N SER A 310 3.31 16.82 -19.23
CA SER A 310 1.98 16.65 -19.79
C SER A 310 1.06 17.80 -19.38
N SER A 311 0.42 18.40 -20.37
CA SER A 311 -0.61 19.45 -20.19
C SER A 311 -2.02 18.97 -20.58
N THR A 312 -2.18 17.68 -20.93
CA THR A 312 -3.45 17.09 -21.32
C THR A 312 -3.71 15.78 -20.61
N MET A 313 -4.95 15.38 -20.50
CA MET A 313 -5.39 14.23 -19.69
C MET A 313 -4.87 12.88 -20.25
N THR A 314 -4.86 12.71 -21.59
CA THR A 314 -4.54 11.40 -22.20
C THR A 314 -3.14 10.89 -21.85
N PRO A 315 -2.04 11.66 -22.01
CA PRO A 315 -0.72 11.20 -21.60
C PRO A 315 -0.59 11.00 -20.09
N VAL A 316 -1.30 11.78 -19.26
CA VAL A 316 -1.31 11.59 -17.80
C VAL A 316 -1.97 10.25 -17.43
N LEU A 317 -3.10 9.90 -18.02
CA LEU A 317 -3.74 8.60 -17.82
C LEU A 317 -2.85 7.43 -18.29
N ALA A 318 -2.20 7.58 -19.44
CA ALA A 318 -1.25 6.58 -19.94
C ALA A 318 -0.05 6.43 -18.99
N ALA A 319 0.52 7.53 -18.50
CA ALA A 319 1.60 7.52 -17.52
C ALA A 319 1.15 6.87 -16.20
N ALA A 320 -0.06 7.16 -15.71
CA ALA A 320 -0.62 6.56 -14.53
C ALA A 320 -0.81 5.04 -14.68
N PHE A 321 -1.33 4.58 -15.82
CA PHE A 321 -1.48 3.16 -16.11
C PHE A 321 -0.12 2.44 -16.13
N ILE A 322 0.87 3.00 -16.83
CA ILE A 322 2.23 2.46 -16.89
C ILE A 322 2.89 2.45 -15.50
N ALA A 323 2.76 3.53 -14.74
CA ALA A 323 3.29 3.63 -13.39
C ALA A 323 2.66 2.56 -12.47
N GLY A 324 1.35 2.33 -12.56
CA GLY A 324 0.66 1.27 -11.82
C GLY A 324 1.18 -0.14 -12.17
N MET A 325 1.39 -0.42 -13.46
CA MET A 325 2.01 -1.67 -13.91
C MET A 325 3.40 -1.86 -13.29
N CYS A 326 4.25 -0.86 -13.40
CA CYS A 326 5.63 -0.91 -12.93
C CYS A 326 5.71 -1.00 -11.40
N TRP A 327 4.79 -0.32 -10.69
CA TRP A 327 4.67 -0.40 -9.24
C TRP A 327 4.43 -1.85 -8.79
N VAL A 328 3.41 -2.52 -9.32
CA VAL A 328 3.09 -3.91 -8.94
C VAL A 328 4.19 -4.86 -9.39
N ALA A 329 4.74 -4.70 -10.59
CA ALA A 329 5.85 -5.52 -11.07
C ALA A 329 7.05 -5.46 -10.14
N THR A 330 7.44 -4.27 -9.69
CA THR A 330 8.58 -4.07 -8.79
C THR A 330 8.26 -4.57 -7.37
N MET A 331 7.15 -4.10 -6.78
CA MET A 331 6.80 -4.45 -5.39
C MET A 331 6.60 -5.96 -5.21
N THR A 332 5.88 -6.61 -6.13
CA THR A 332 5.67 -8.07 -6.08
C THR A 332 6.98 -8.83 -6.24
N THR A 333 7.84 -8.42 -7.18
CA THR A 333 9.12 -9.07 -7.42
C THR A 333 10.05 -8.94 -6.20
N LEU A 334 10.16 -7.74 -5.61
CA LEU A 334 10.97 -7.53 -4.41
C LEU A 334 10.41 -8.25 -3.19
N ASN A 335 9.08 -8.30 -3.03
CA ASN A 335 8.43 -9.04 -1.95
C ASN A 335 8.73 -10.55 -2.05
N VAL A 336 8.59 -11.13 -3.24
CA VAL A 336 8.94 -12.54 -3.48
C VAL A 336 10.44 -12.77 -3.31
N ALA A 337 11.28 -11.84 -3.78
CA ALA A 337 12.73 -11.93 -3.58
C ALA A 337 13.10 -11.94 -2.09
N MET A 338 12.39 -11.16 -1.26
CA MET A 338 12.55 -11.16 0.19
C MET A 338 12.13 -12.49 0.81
N GLN A 339 10.99 -13.05 0.39
CA GLN A 339 10.51 -14.35 0.88
C GLN A 339 11.48 -15.49 0.57
N LEU A 340 12.01 -15.54 -0.65
CA LEU A 340 12.93 -16.60 -1.08
C LEU A 340 14.32 -16.52 -0.43
N ARG A 341 14.67 -15.38 0.18
CA ARG A 341 15.97 -15.13 0.82
C ARG A 341 15.90 -15.08 2.34
N SER A 342 14.72 -15.26 2.92
CA SER A 342 14.49 -15.19 4.36
C SER A 342 14.13 -16.54 4.93
N PRO A 343 14.70 -16.95 6.10
CA PRO A 343 14.32 -18.18 6.79
C PRO A 343 12.85 -18.16 7.22
N GLU A 344 12.16 -19.30 7.12
CA GLU A 344 10.73 -19.41 7.48
C GLU A 344 10.44 -18.97 8.92
N ALA A 345 11.34 -19.27 9.85
CA ALA A 345 11.20 -18.95 11.28
C ALA A 345 11.10 -17.44 11.58
N ILE A 346 11.66 -16.58 10.70
CA ILE A 346 11.68 -15.12 10.88
C ILE A 346 11.11 -14.37 9.67
N LEU A 347 10.46 -15.07 8.75
CA LEU A 347 9.96 -14.52 7.49
C LEU A 347 9.03 -13.30 7.70
N GLY A 348 8.09 -13.40 8.62
CA GLY A 348 7.18 -12.28 8.93
C GLY A 348 7.91 -11.00 9.37
N ARG A 349 8.99 -11.16 10.16
CA ARG A 349 9.83 -10.03 10.62
C ARG A 349 10.61 -9.41 9.45
N CYS A 350 11.19 -10.26 8.60
CA CYS A 350 11.91 -9.81 7.40
C CYS A 350 10.99 -9.04 6.45
N LEU A 351 9.75 -9.50 6.24
CA LEU A 351 8.75 -8.81 5.42
C LEU A 351 8.30 -7.48 6.03
N SER A 352 8.13 -7.42 7.35
CA SER A 352 7.81 -6.16 8.05
C SER A 352 8.94 -5.14 7.93
N ILE A 353 10.20 -5.56 8.05
CA ILE A 353 11.37 -4.70 7.84
C ILE A 353 11.44 -4.22 6.38
N TYR A 354 11.19 -5.10 5.42
CA TYR A 354 11.13 -4.75 4.00
C TYR A 354 10.06 -3.66 3.73
N GLN A 355 8.87 -3.84 4.29
CA GLN A 355 7.80 -2.84 4.18
C GLN A 355 8.21 -1.53 4.84
N ALA A 356 8.74 -1.56 6.06
CA ALA A 356 9.19 -0.36 6.77
C ALA A 356 10.25 0.42 5.98
N VAL A 357 11.23 -0.26 5.40
CA VAL A 357 12.29 0.36 4.60
C VAL A 357 11.74 0.94 3.29
N THR A 358 10.87 0.21 2.59
CA THR A 358 10.29 0.65 1.32
C THR A 358 9.37 1.86 1.51
N PHE A 359 8.46 1.80 2.50
CA PHE A 359 7.56 2.91 2.80
C PHE A 359 8.27 4.09 3.47
N GLY A 360 9.39 3.83 4.18
CA GLY A 360 10.30 4.88 4.64
C GLY A 360 10.95 5.63 3.49
N GLY A 361 11.37 4.91 2.44
CA GLY A 361 11.81 5.53 1.19
C GLY A 361 10.74 6.40 0.55
N MET A 362 9.49 5.90 0.51
CA MET A 362 8.36 6.68 -0.01
C MET A 362 8.07 7.95 0.80
N ALA A 363 8.09 7.87 2.12
CA ALA A 363 7.87 9.04 2.97
C ALA A 363 8.95 10.10 2.76
N LEU A 364 10.21 9.67 2.71
CA LEU A 364 11.34 10.55 2.43
C LEU A 364 11.25 11.15 1.03
N GLY A 365 10.90 10.35 0.02
CA GLY A 365 10.74 10.80 -1.36
C GLY A 365 9.61 11.81 -1.51
N ALA A 366 8.46 11.59 -0.87
CA ALA A 366 7.35 12.53 -0.87
C ALA A 366 7.77 13.89 -0.28
N TRP A 367 8.45 13.88 0.86
CA TRP A 367 9.01 15.09 1.45
C TRP A 367 10.02 15.77 0.53
N LEU A 368 11.02 15.03 0.02
CA LEU A 368 12.10 15.56 -0.80
C LEU A 368 11.57 16.20 -2.08
N PHE A 369 10.74 15.48 -2.84
CA PHE A 369 10.22 15.99 -4.11
C PHE A 369 9.15 17.07 -3.92
N GLY A 370 8.44 17.07 -2.80
CA GLY A 370 7.58 18.18 -2.39
C GLY A 370 8.37 19.47 -2.16
N VAL A 371 9.49 19.38 -1.42
CA VAL A 371 10.42 20.52 -1.22
C VAL A 371 10.98 21.00 -2.56
N VAL A 372 11.45 20.08 -3.43
CA VAL A 372 11.97 20.46 -4.74
C VAL A 372 10.90 21.16 -5.59
N ALA A 373 9.67 20.71 -5.53
CA ALA A 373 8.56 21.34 -6.27
C ALA A 373 8.28 22.76 -5.78
N ASP A 374 8.31 23.01 -4.47
CA ASP A 374 8.10 24.35 -3.90
C ASP A 374 9.28 25.30 -4.16
N LEU A 375 10.51 24.79 -4.11
CA LEU A 375 11.72 25.61 -4.31
C LEU A 375 12.03 25.90 -5.79
N SER A 376 11.55 25.08 -6.72
CA SER A 376 11.86 25.23 -8.14
C SER A 376 10.58 25.18 -9.01
N SER A 377 10.10 23.99 -9.36
CA SER A 377 8.86 23.79 -10.10
C SER A 377 8.41 22.32 -10.04
N LEU A 378 7.12 22.09 -10.30
CA LEU A 378 6.55 20.77 -10.35
C LEU A 378 7.19 19.86 -11.44
N PRO A 379 7.44 20.34 -12.69
CA PRO A 379 8.17 19.55 -13.68
C PRO A 379 9.61 19.22 -13.25
N ALA A 380 10.33 20.15 -12.58
CA ALA A 380 11.69 19.89 -12.11
C ALA A 380 11.71 18.82 -11.01
N ALA A 381 10.76 18.82 -10.09
CA ALA A 381 10.64 17.80 -9.06
C ALA A 381 10.37 16.41 -9.65
N LEU A 382 9.48 16.32 -10.65
CA LEU A 382 9.18 15.07 -11.35
C LEU A 382 10.37 14.59 -12.20
N ALA A 383 11.11 15.50 -12.84
CA ALA A 383 12.34 15.17 -13.53
C ALA A 383 13.42 14.66 -12.57
N ALA A 384 13.56 15.28 -11.37
CA ALA A 384 14.47 14.82 -10.34
C ALA A 384 14.12 13.42 -9.82
N ALA A 385 12.81 13.14 -9.62
CA ALA A 385 12.33 11.80 -9.23
C ALA A 385 12.62 10.76 -10.31
N ALA A 386 12.39 11.09 -11.58
CA ALA A 386 12.72 10.24 -12.72
C ALA A 386 14.23 9.99 -12.82
N GLY A 387 15.03 11.05 -12.68
CA GLY A 387 16.49 10.97 -12.66
C GLY A 387 17.02 10.07 -11.54
N TRP A 388 16.44 10.18 -10.33
CA TRP A 388 16.75 9.27 -9.23
C TRP A 388 16.45 7.81 -9.57
N LEU A 389 15.29 7.52 -10.17
CA LEU A 389 14.91 6.15 -10.55
C LEU A 389 15.87 5.58 -11.59
N ILE A 390 16.28 6.37 -12.59
CA ILE A 390 17.25 5.96 -13.60
C ILE A 390 18.62 5.70 -12.95
N LEU A 391 19.12 6.67 -12.18
CA LEU A 391 20.43 6.58 -11.52
C LEU A 391 20.47 5.37 -10.55
N SER A 392 19.47 5.27 -9.67
CA SER A 392 19.44 4.19 -8.68
C SER A 392 19.26 2.81 -9.34
N SER A 393 18.40 2.68 -10.36
CA SER A 393 18.20 1.43 -11.08
C SER A 393 19.48 0.96 -11.79
N THR A 394 20.19 1.87 -12.44
CA THR A 394 21.45 1.57 -13.14
C THR A 394 22.58 1.29 -12.15
N ALA A 395 22.77 2.12 -11.14
CA ALA A 395 23.83 1.94 -10.14
C ALA A 395 23.64 0.64 -9.33
N LEU A 396 22.40 0.35 -8.89
CA LEU A 396 22.11 -0.85 -8.09
C LEU A 396 22.17 -2.15 -8.89
N ARG A 397 22.14 -2.09 -10.21
CA ARG A 397 22.43 -3.26 -11.05
C ARG A 397 23.81 -3.82 -10.79
N PHE A 398 24.78 -2.97 -10.49
CA PHE A 398 26.17 -3.34 -10.22
C PHE A 398 26.44 -3.44 -8.70
N ALA A 399 25.96 -2.48 -7.90
CA ALA A 399 26.23 -2.41 -6.46
C ALA A 399 25.39 -3.38 -5.62
N ALA A 400 24.18 -3.69 -6.05
CA ALA A 400 23.25 -4.58 -5.33
C ALA A 400 22.53 -5.55 -6.29
N PRO A 401 23.25 -6.41 -7.04
CA PRO A 401 22.63 -7.33 -7.98
C PRO A 401 21.77 -8.39 -7.27
N MET A 402 20.70 -8.84 -7.95
CA MET A 402 19.80 -9.89 -7.47
C MET A 402 19.91 -11.14 -8.39
N PRO A 403 21.00 -11.90 -8.35
CA PRO A 403 21.18 -13.05 -9.23
C PRO A 403 20.19 -14.18 -8.89
N ARG A 404 19.79 -14.96 -9.92
CA ARG A 404 18.87 -16.10 -9.75
C ARG A 404 19.39 -17.17 -8.80
N ARG A 405 20.71 -17.31 -8.68
CA ARG A 405 21.35 -18.27 -7.76
C ARG A 405 21.03 -18.03 -6.28
N ASP A 406 20.64 -16.82 -5.92
CA ASP A 406 20.26 -16.47 -4.54
C ASP A 406 18.78 -16.82 -4.25
N GLU A 407 18.00 -17.22 -5.27
CA GLU A 407 16.62 -17.67 -5.15
C GLU A 407 16.60 -19.15 -4.75
N GLY A 408 16.15 -19.45 -3.53
CA GLY A 408 16.08 -20.82 -2.98
C GLY A 408 17.28 -21.25 -2.14
N ARG A 409 18.31 -20.42 -1.97
CA ARG A 409 19.35 -20.64 -0.96
C ARG A 409 18.98 -19.89 0.31
N VAL A 410 18.27 -20.54 1.21
CA VAL A 410 18.26 -20.14 2.62
C VAL A 410 19.67 -20.44 3.13
N LEU A 411 20.54 -19.41 3.14
CA LEU A 411 21.85 -19.53 3.78
C LEU A 411 21.65 -19.68 5.28
N PRO A 412 22.39 -20.61 5.92
CA PRO A 412 22.24 -20.92 7.34
C PRO A 412 22.48 -19.72 8.25
#